data_d760c40dd8d1a9f126328500700d6bc8
#
_entry.id   d760c40dd8d1a9f126328500700d6bc8
#
_cell.length_a   1.000
_cell.length_b   1.000
_cell.length_c   1.000
_cell.angle_alpha   90.00
_cell.angle_beta   90.00
_cell.angle_gamma   90.00
#
_symmetry.space_group_name_H-M   'P 1'
#
loop_
_entity.id
_entity.type
_entity.pdbx_description
1 polymer ?
#
loop_
_entity_poly.entity_id
_entity_poly.type
_entity_poly.pdbx_seq_one_letter_code
_entity_poly.pdbx_strand_id
1 'polypeptide(L)'
;MTVPTPLTGHRLLMVDNYDSFTYNLVQYFGELGAQVQTVRNDDLSVEDALGLQPDGIVISPGPCSPTQAGISVALIQAAAARQRPLPLLGVCLGHQAIGEAFGAKVLQAKRLMHGKTSKVEHLGRSVFVGLNNPLTVTRYHSLAVERASLPEQLEVTAWTDDQEIMGLAHR
;
A
#
# COMPACT_ATOMS: atom_id res chain seq x y z
N MET A 1 -7.05 19.72 15.45
CA MET A 1 -7.21 18.51 14.63
C MET A 1 -7.85 18.96 13.32
N THR A 2 -7.11 18.93 12.21
CA THR A 2 -7.71 19.16 10.89
C THR A 2 -8.57 17.94 10.57
N VAL A 3 -9.86 18.15 10.41
CA VAL A 3 -10.78 17.12 9.92
C VAL A 3 -10.25 16.69 8.54
N PRO A 4 -10.07 15.39 8.27
CA PRO A 4 -9.67 14.94 6.94
C PRO A 4 -10.66 15.50 5.92
N THR A 5 -10.14 16.09 4.83
CA THR A 5 -11.00 16.52 3.73
C THR A 5 -11.71 15.29 3.19
N PRO A 6 -13.05 15.25 3.18
CA PRO A 6 -13.75 14.09 2.66
C PRO A 6 -13.37 13.89 1.19
N LEU A 7 -13.21 12.63 0.78
CA LEU A 7 -12.87 12.24 -0.59
C LEU A 7 -14.09 12.31 -1.53
N THR A 8 -15.03 13.21 -1.24
CA THR A 8 -16.26 13.39 -2.01
C THR A 8 -15.95 13.71 -3.47
N GLY A 9 -16.50 12.91 -4.37
CA GLY A 9 -16.31 13.07 -5.81
C GLY A 9 -15.02 12.43 -6.37
N HIS A 10 -14.12 11.92 -5.54
CA HIS A 10 -12.94 11.21 -6.02
C HIS A 10 -13.28 9.76 -6.39
N ARG A 11 -12.73 9.31 -7.52
CA ARG A 11 -12.83 7.94 -8.01
C ARG A 11 -11.55 7.20 -7.69
N LEU A 12 -11.65 6.16 -6.88
CA LEU A 12 -10.53 5.31 -6.51
C LEU A 12 -10.64 3.97 -7.22
N LEU A 13 -9.54 3.51 -7.79
CA LEU A 13 -9.39 2.16 -8.27
C LEU A 13 -8.79 1.30 -7.16
N MET A 14 -9.55 0.32 -6.68
CA MET A 14 -9.08 -0.70 -5.74
C MET A 14 -8.69 -1.95 -6.52
N VAL A 15 -7.41 -2.29 -6.50
CA VAL A 15 -6.92 -3.57 -7.04
C VAL A 15 -6.99 -4.60 -5.92
N ASP A 16 -7.87 -5.57 -6.08
CA ASP A 16 -8.10 -6.64 -5.11
C ASP A 16 -7.18 -7.84 -5.42
N ASN A 17 -6.23 -8.08 -4.52
CA ASN A 17 -5.32 -9.22 -4.58
C ASN A 17 -5.92 -10.48 -3.91
N TYR A 18 -7.23 -10.70 -4.04
CA TYR A 18 -7.94 -11.86 -3.48
C TYR A 18 -7.87 -11.94 -1.95
N ASP A 19 -8.06 -10.81 -1.29
CA ASP A 19 -7.97 -10.70 0.16
C ASP A 19 -9.32 -10.37 0.81
N SER A 20 -9.63 -11.01 1.93
CA SER A 20 -10.88 -10.79 2.66
C SER A 20 -11.00 -9.38 3.27
N PHE A 21 -9.87 -8.68 3.49
CA PHE A 21 -9.84 -7.30 4.01
C PHE A 21 -10.04 -6.24 2.94
N THR A 22 -10.00 -6.59 1.65
CA THR A 22 -10.16 -5.60 0.57
C THR A 22 -11.44 -4.79 0.74
N TYR A 23 -12.56 -5.43 1.03
CA TYR A 23 -13.83 -4.74 1.19
C TYR A 23 -13.94 -3.91 2.46
N ASN A 24 -13.14 -4.18 3.50
CA ASN A 24 -13.02 -3.27 4.64
C ASN A 24 -12.40 -1.94 4.20
N LEU A 25 -11.36 -1.99 3.35
CA LEU A 25 -10.76 -0.78 2.79
C LEU A 25 -11.75 -0.04 1.89
N VAL A 26 -12.50 -0.76 1.03
CA VAL A 26 -13.55 -0.19 0.18
C VAL A 26 -14.57 0.56 1.04
N GLN A 27 -15.01 -0.04 2.14
CA GLN A 27 -15.96 0.58 3.07
C GLN A 27 -15.39 1.87 3.68
N TYR A 28 -14.15 1.83 4.19
CA TYR A 28 -13.53 3.02 4.79
C TYR A 28 -13.39 4.17 3.78
N PHE A 29 -12.98 3.89 2.55
CA PHE A 29 -12.93 4.93 1.52
C PHE A 29 -14.33 5.43 1.14
N GLY A 30 -15.33 4.55 1.12
CA GLY A 30 -16.73 4.92 0.91
C GLY A 30 -17.25 5.83 2.03
N GLU A 31 -16.95 5.55 3.29
CA GLU A 31 -17.29 6.40 4.44
C GLU A 31 -16.64 7.78 4.35
N LEU A 32 -15.44 7.88 3.75
CA LEU A 32 -14.78 9.14 3.44
C LEU A 32 -15.36 9.86 2.21
N GLY A 33 -16.33 9.27 1.53
CA GLY A 33 -17.04 9.85 0.39
C GLY A 33 -16.47 9.52 -0.99
N ALA A 34 -15.47 8.64 -1.08
CA ALA A 34 -14.91 8.21 -2.37
C ALA A 34 -15.85 7.25 -3.11
N GLN A 35 -15.84 7.32 -4.44
CA GLN A 35 -16.39 6.30 -5.31
C GLN A 35 -15.32 5.25 -5.59
N VAL A 36 -15.47 4.04 -5.07
CA VAL A 36 -14.47 2.99 -5.19
C VAL A 36 -14.92 1.97 -6.25
N GLN A 37 -14.13 1.85 -7.32
CA GLN A 37 -14.26 0.76 -8.27
C GLN A 37 -13.25 -0.33 -7.92
N THR A 38 -13.75 -1.53 -7.63
CA THR A 38 -12.91 -2.68 -7.27
C THR A 38 -12.77 -3.62 -8.47
N VAL A 39 -11.53 -4.01 -8.78
CA VAL A 39 -11.19 -4.97 -9.83
C VAL A 39 -10.22 -6.00 -9.27
N ARG A 40 -10.29 -7.24 -9.73
CA ARG A 40 -9.29 -8.25 -9.40
C ARG A 40 -7.95 -7.93 -10.08
N ASN A 41 -6.86 -8.35 -9.49
CA ASN A 41 -5.52 -8.08 -9.98
C ASN A 41 -5.18 -8.75 -11.32
N ASP A 42 -6.04 -9.62 -11.82
CA ASP A 42 -5.95 -10.36 -13.08
C ASP A 42 -7.13 -10.12 -14.04
N ASP A 43 -8.09 -9.27 -13.68
CA ASP A 43 -9.26 -8.97 -14.52
C ASP A 43 -8.98 -7.95 -15.63
N LEU A 44 -8.00 -7.08 -15.44
CA LEU A 44 -7.68 -5.99 -16.36
C LEU A 44 -6.18 -5.95 -16.70
N SER A 45 -5.88 -5.43 -17.88
CA SER A 45 -4.51 -4.99 -18.17
C SER A 45 -4.18 -3.69 -17.44
N VAL A 46 -2.89 -3.36 -17.38
CA VAL A 46 -2.42 -2.06 -16.81
C VAL A 46 -3.01 -0.89 -17.61
N GLU A 47 -3.09 -1.02 -18.93
CA GLU A 47 -3.65 0.00 -19.83
C GLU A 47 -5.13 0.22 -19.55
N ASP A 48 -5.92 -0.86 -19.44
CA ASP A 48 -7.35 -0.78 -19.13
C ASP A 48 -7.58 -0.17 -17.74
N ALA A 49 -6.79 -0.58 -16.74
CA ALA A 49 -6.87 -0.03 -15.38
C ALA A 49 -6.61 1.49 -15.34
N LEU A 50 -5.60 1.97 -16.07
CA LEU A 50 -5.32 3.40 -16.21
C LEU A 50 -6.33 4.11 -17.12
N GLY A 51 -6.91 3.40 -18.07
CA GLY A 51 -7.98 3.87 -18.96
C GLY A 51 -9.28 4.20 -18.22
N LEU A 52 -9.52 3.63 -17.04
CA LEU A 52 -10.62 4.00 -16.13
C LEU A 52 -10.47 5.44 -15.58
N GLN A 53 -9.31 6.06 -15.74
CA GLN A 53 -8.98 7.42 -15.28
C GLN A 53 -9.31 7.63 -13.79
N PRO A 54 -8.78 6.81 -12.89
CA PRO A 54 -8.98 7.01 -11.45
C PRO A 54 -8.24 8.26 -10.97
N ASP A 55 -8.74 8.89 -9.90
CA ASP A 55 -8.07 9.98 -9.21
C ASP A 55 -7.00 9.46 -8.23
N GLY A 56 -7.06 8.18 -7.87
CA GLY A 56 -6.09 7.47 -7.05
C GLY A 56 -6.25 5.96 -7.15
N ILE A 57 -5.19 5.24 -6.76
CA ILE A 57 -5.12 3.78 -6.82
C ILE A 57 -4.86 3.25 -5.42
N VAL A 58 -5.54 2.18 -5.05
CA VAL A 58 -5.30 1.42 -3.82
C VAL A 58 -4.97 -0.02 -4.20
N ILE A 59 -3.82 -0.51 -3.76
CA ILE A 59 -3.42 -1.92 -3.92
C ILE A 59 -3.67 -2.62 -2.59
N SER A 60 -4.54 -3.61 -2.60
CA SER A 60 -5.00 -4.31 -1.40
C SER A 60 -3.94 -5.24 -0.79
N PRO A 61 -4.16 -5.70 0.46
CA PRO A 61 -3.55 -6.93 0.94
C PRO A 61 -3.77 -8.10 -0.02
N GLY A 62 -3.03 -9.17 0.16
CA GLY A 62 -3.20 -10.38 -0.62
C GLY A 62 -2.27 -11.50 -0.17
N PRO A 63 -2.51 -12.73 -0.64
CA PRO A 63 -1.64 -13.87 -0.41
C PRO A 63 -0.36 -13.80 -1.28
N CYS A 64 0.56 -14.72 -1.02
CA CYS A 64 1.79 -14.94 -1.80
C CYS A 64 2.76 -13.75 -1.77
N SER A 65 3.33 -13.40 -2.93
CA SER A 65 4.33 -12.34 -3.08
C SER A 65 3.89 -11.31 -4.13
N PRO A 66 4.49 -10.11 -4.16
CA PRO A 66 4.15 -9.10 -5.16
C PRO A 66 4.32 -9.56 -6.62
N THR A 67 5.32 -10.39 -6.90
CA THR A 67 5.52 -11.01 -8.23
C THR A 67 4.35 -11.88 -8.70
N GLN A 68 3.52 -12.34 -7.76
CA GLN A 68 2.33 -13.18 -8.03
C GLN A 68 1.02 -12.37 -7.94
N ALA A 69 1.11 -11.06 -7.76
CA ALA A 69 -0.03 -10.16 -7.55
C ALA A 69 -0.57 -9.56 -8.87
N GLY A 70 -0.61 -10.34 -9.95
CA GLY A 70 -1.16 -9.90 -11.22
C GLY A 70 -0.56 -8.59 -11.72
N ILE A 71 -1.39 -7.61 -12.04
CA ILE A 71 -0.95 -6.30 -12.56
C ILE A 71 -0.35 -5.37 -11.49
N SER A 72 -0.39 -5.72 -10.19
CA SER A 72 -0.12 -4.79 -9.09
C SER A 72 1.23 -4.06 -9.24
N VAL A 73 2.33 -4.80 -9.46
CA VAL A 73 3.67 -4.20 -9.59
C VAL A 73 3.77 -3.33 -10.85
N ALA A 74 3.33 -3.85 -12.00
CA ALA A 74 3.36 -3.13 -13.27
C ALA A 74 2.47 -1.88 -13.25
N LEU A 75 1.31 -1.93 -12.59
CA LEU A 75 0.42 -0.79 -12.43
C LEU A 75 1.05 0.31 -11.56
N ILE A 76 1.75 -0.05 -10.48
CA ILE A 76 2.49 0.91 -9.66
C ILE A 76 3.56 1.62 -10.50
N GLN A 77 4.35 0.87 -11.28
CA GLN A 77 5.37 1.43 -12.16
C GLN A 77 4.77 2.38 -13.21
N ALA A 78 3.69 1.96 -13.86
CA ALA A 78 3.02 2.78 -14.85
C ALA A 78 2.39 4.05 -14.26
N ALA A 79 1.79 3.95 -13.07
CA ALA A 79 1.21 5.09 -12.36
C ALA A 79 2.27 6.12 -11.95
N ALA A 80 3.44 5.65 -11.50
CA ALA A 80 4.57 6.50 -11.10
C ALA A 80 5.25 7.19 -12.30
N ALA A 81 5.31 6.51 -13.46
CA ALA A 81 5.97 7.02 -14.66
C ALA A 81 5.17 8.11 -15.41
N ARG A 82 3.94 8.43 -14.99
CA ARG A 82 3.12 9.47 -15.62
C ARG A 82 3.72 10.86 -15.39
N GLN A 83 3.51 11.78 -16.32
CA GLN A 83 3.88 13.21 -16.15
C GLN A 83 3.30 13.82 -14.86
N ARG A 84 2.10 13.37 -14.47
CA ARG A 84 1.49 13.61 -13.17
C ARG A 84 1.25 12.26 -12.52
N PRO A 85 2.13 11.85 -11.59
CA PRO A 85 1.95 10.60 -10.88
C PRO A 85 0.58 10.52 -10.20
N LEU A 86 -0.05 9.37 -10.27
CA LEU A 86 -1.31 9.14 -9.57
C LEU A 86 -1.04 8.89 -8.09
N PRO A 87 -1.81 9.49 -7.18
CA PRO A 87 -1.78 9.09 -5.77
C PRO A 87 -2.02 7.59 -5.65
N LEU A 88 -1.16 6.92 -4.89
CA LEU A 88 -1.22 5.48 -4.74
C LEU A 88 -0.98 5.06 -3.30
N LEU A 89 -1.84 4.19 -2.77
CA LEU A 89 -1.71 3.57 -1.46
C LEU A 89 -1.57 2.05 -1.63
N GLY A 90 -0.55 1.46 -1.02
CA GLY A 90 -0.40 0.02 -0.92
C GLY A 90 -0.54 -0.46 0.53
N VAL A 91 -1.34 -1.49 0.76
CA VAL A 91 -1.57 -2.07 2.08
C VAL A 91 -1.06 -3.52 2.10
N CYS A 92 -0.21 -3.87 3.05
CA CYS A 92 0.39 -5.20 3.23
C CYS A 92 1.10 -5.68 1.95
N LEU A 93 0.52 -6.61 1.18
CA LEU A 93 1.05 -7.02 -0.13
C LEU A 93 1.22 -5.81 -1.06
N GLY A 94 0.29 -4.86 -1.05
CA GLY A 94 0.40 -3.64 -1.85
C GLY A 94 1.58 -2.75 -1.43
N HIS A 95 1.90 -2.67 -0.14
CA HIS A 95 3.09 -1.99 0.35
C HIS A 95 4.37 -2.68 -0.12
N GLN A 96 4.41 -4.02 -0.09
CA GLN A 96 5.52 -4.81 -0.61
C GLN A 96 5.67 -4.63 -2.13
N ALA A 97 4.55 -4.59 -2.86
CA ALA A 97 4.53 -4.34 -4.30
C ALA A 97 5.10 -2.95 -4.66
N ILE A 98 4.87 -1.92 -3.83
CA ILE A 98 5.55 -0.62 -3.97
C ILE A 98 7.07 -0.80 -3.85
N GLY A 99 7.54 -1.48 -2.81
CA GLY A 99 8.96 -1.75 -2.66
C GLY A 99 9.57 -2.42 -3.90
N GLU A 100 8.93 -3.48 -4.38
CA GLU A 100 9.39 -4.24 -5.55
C GLU A 100 9.32 -3.44 -6.85
N ALA A 101 8.26 -2.64 -7.05
CA ALA A 101 8.09 -1.80 -8.23
C ALA A 101 9.23 -0.79 -8.44
N PHE A 102 9.84 -0.34 -7.35
CA PHE A 102 10.99 0.55 -7.36
C PHE A 102 12.35 -0.17 -7.21
N GLY A 103 12.36 -1.51 -7.20
CA GLY A 103 13.58 -2.32 -7.22
C GLY A 103 14.07 -2.82 -5.87
N ALA A 104 13.33 -2.59 -4.78
CA ALA A 104 13.65 -3.21 -3.50
C ALA A 104 13.31 -4.70 -3.52
N LYS A 105 14.03 -5.50 -2.73
CA LYS A 105 13.73 -6.92 -2.55
C LYS A 105 12.67 -7.12 -1.48
N VAL A 106 11.80 -8.07 -1.71
CA VAL A 106 10.83 -8.55 -0.73
C VAL A 106 11.27 -9.94 -0.28
N LEU A 107 11.56 -10.07 1.01
CA LEU A 107 12.11 -11.28 1.60
C LEU A 107 11.22 -11.74 2.76
N GLN A 108 11.50 -12.93 3.27
CA GLN A 108 10.83 -13.42 4.47
C GLN A 108 11.11 -12.48 5.65
N ALA A 109 10.06 -12.13 6.38
CA ALA A 109 10.15 -11.28 7.58
C ALA A 109 11.06 -11.93 8.63
N LYS A 110 11.79 -11.11 9.37
CA LYS A 110 12.71 -11.59 10.43
C LYS A 110 11.97 -12.40 11.49
N ARG A 111 10.71 -12.03 11.76
CA ARG A 111 9.83 -12.75 12.70
C ARG A 111 8.50 -13.03 12.00
N LEU A 112 8.08 -14.30 12.03
CA LEU A 112 6.74 -14.66 11.58
C LEU A 112 5.73 -14.14 12.61
N MET A 113 4.90 -13.20 12.18
CA MET A 113 3.87 -12.57 13.00
C MET A 113 2.50 -12.83 12.38
N HIS A 114 1.64 -13.52 13.11
CA HIS A 114 0.26 -13.76 12.70
C HIS A 114 -0.68 -13.43 13.84
N GLY A 115 -1.47 -12.37 13.68
CA GLY A 115 -2.42 -11.92 14.69
C GLY A 115 -1.78 -11.37 15.98
N LYS A 116 -0.48 -11.09 15.98
CA LYS A 116 0.23 -10.50 17.13
C LYS A 116 0.41 -9.00 16.93
N THR A 117 0.38 -8.25 18.02
CA THR A 117 0.63 -6.82 18.00
C THR A 117 2.11 -6.50 18.07
N SER A 118 2.50 -5.40 17.44
CA SER A 118 3.82 -4.77 17.57
C SER A 118 3.68 -3.28 17.73
N LYS A 119 4.66 -2.66 18.38
CA LYS A 119 4.81 -1.22 18.37
C LYS A 119 5.60 -0.82 17.13
N VAL A 120 5.10 0.18 16.42
CA VAL A 120 5.69 0.73 15.21
C VAL A 120 5.99 2.19 15.43
N GLU A 121 7.26 2.55 15.32
CA GLU A 121 7.69 3.94 15.30
C GLU A 121 7.51 4.50 13.88
N HIS A 122 7.20 5.79 13.77
CA HIS A 122 6.97 6.43 12.48
C HIS A 122 7.38 7.91 12.48
N LEU A 123 7.55 8.48 11.29
CA LEU A 123 7.97 9.88 11.12
C LEU A 123 6.85 10.91 11.32
N GLY A 124 5.62 10.50 11.60
CA GLY A 124 4.48 11.40 11.79
C GLY A 124 4.03 12.12 10.53
N ARG A 125 4.38 11.62 9.35
CA ARG A 125 4.01 12.20 8.05
C ARG A 125 3.36 11.18 7.11
N SER A 126 2.81 11.65 5.96
CA SER A 126 2.02 10.84 5.05
C SER A 126 0.84 10.18 5.78
N VAL A 127 0.62 8.89 5.65
CA VAL A 127 -0.47 8.14 6.29
C VAL A 127 -0.39 8.10 7.82
N PHE A 128 0.70 8.56 8.42
CA PHE A 128 0.92 8.54 9.87
C PHE A 128 0.66 9.90 10.54
N VAL A 129 0.18 10.90 9.81
CA VAL A 129 -0.12 12.23 10.38
C VAL A 129 -1.22 12.12 11.44
N GLY A 130 -0.95 12.66 12.64
CA GLY A 130 -1.91 12.70 13.74
C GLY A 130 -2.09 11.37 14.49
N LEU A 131 -1.34 10.34 14.17
CA LEU A 131 -1.35 9.07 14.89
C LEU A 131 -0.39 9.11 16.10
N ASN A 132 -0.69 8.28 17.11
CA ASN A 132 0.21 8.10 18.26
C ASN A 132 1.52 7.45 17.82
N ASN A 133 2.63 7.90 18.39
CA ASN A 133 3.94 7.34 18.14
C ASN A 133 4.59 6.89 19.48
N PRO A 134 4.88 5.61 19.68
CA PRO A 134 4.68 4.49 18.75
C PRO A 134 3.20 4.10 18.57
N LEU A 135 2.85 3.67 17.35
CA LEU A 135 1.56 3.09 17.02
C LEU A 135 1.55 1.59 17.34
N THR A 136 0.49 1.08 17.98
CA THR A 136 0.31 -0.36 18.14
C THR A 136 -0.52 -0.90 16.99
N VAL A 137 0.04 -1.85 16.25
CA VAL A 137 -0.61 -2.47 15.09
C VAL A 137 -0.62 -3.99 15.18
N THR A 138 -1.62 -4.62 14.61
CA THR A 138 -1.66 -6.07 14.43
C THR A 138 -0.92 -6.44 13.13
N ARG A 139 -0.10 -7.48 13.19
CA ARG A 139 0.69 -7.96 12.04
C ARG A 139 0.19 -9.31 11.58
N TYR A 140 0.07 -9.46 10.25
CA TYR A 140 -0.34 -10.70 9.57
C TYR A 140 0.58 -11.10 8.42
N HIS A 141 1.69 -10.36 8.21
CA HIS A 141 2.57 -10.59 7.07
C HIS A 141 3.73 -11.55 7.39
N SER A 142 4.10 -12.35 6.42
CA SER A 142 5.27 -13.24 6.44
C SER A 142 6.43 -12.72 5.60
N LEU A 143 6.18 -11.71 4.75
CA LEU A 143 7.16 -11.04 3.91
C LEU A 143 7.34 -9.59 4.33
N ALA A 144 8.54 -9.07 4.10
CA ALA A 144 8.89 -7.66 4.37
C ALA A 144 9.82 -7.13 3.29
N VAL A 145 9.80 -5.81 3.08
CA VAL A 145 10.76 -5.13 2.19
C VAL A 145 12.12 -5.09 2.86
N GLU A 146 13.16 -5.55 2.15
CA GLU A 146 14.53 -5.56 2.64
C GLU A 146 15.10 -4.14 2.67
N ARG A 147 15.51 -3.69 3.86
CA ARG A 147 16.06 -2.34 4.05
C ARG A 147 17.35 -2.08 3.25
N ALA A 148 18.21 -3.11 3.11
CA ALA A 148 19.50 -2.98 2.42
C ALA A 148 19.37 -2.77 0.90
N SER A 149 18.23 -3.18 0.31
CA SER A 149 17.94 -3.04 -1.11
C SER A 149 17.06 -1.83 -1.44
N LEU A 150 16.71 -1.01 -0.43
CA LEU A 150 15.79 0.11 -0.64
C LEU A 150 16.43 1.17 -1.54
N PRO A 151 15.79 1.54 -2.68
CA PRO A 151 16.31 2.55 -3.58
C PRO A 151 16.11 3.97 -3.03
N GLU A 152 16.87 4.95 -3.53
CA GLU A 152 16.82 6.34 -3.07
C GLU A 152 15.46 7.02 -3.27
N GLN A 153 14.67 6.56 -4.23
CA GLN A 153 13.33 7.06 -4.50
C GLN A 153 12.33 6.76 -3.38
N LEU A 154 12.62 5.75 -2.55
CA LEU A 154 11.76 5.38 -1.44
C LEU A 154 12.36 5.78 -0.10
N GLU A 155 11.50 6.24 0.80
CA GLU A 155 11.84 6.56 2.17
C GLU A 155 11.12 5.62 3.13
N VAL A 156 11.82 5.15 4.17
CA VAL A 156 11.18 4.43 5.28
C VAL A 156 10.47 5.45 6.17
N THR A 157 9.17 5.31 6.32
CA THR A 157 8.34 6.21 7.12
C THR A 157 7.88 5.58 8.44
N ALA A 158 7.95 4.24 8.55
CA ALA A 158 7.62 3.52 9.78
C ALA A 158 8.41 2.20 9.89
N TRP A 159 8.72 1.78 11.14
CA TRP A 159 9.51 0.59 11.43
C TRP A 159 9.21 0.02 12.82
N THR A 160 9.53 -1.25 13.01
CA THR A 160 9.48 -1.94 14.31
C THR A 160 10.81 -1.82 15.08
N ASP A 161 10.84 -2.29 16.33
CA ASP A 161 12.03 -2.35 17.20
C ASP A 161 13.20 -3.13 16.55
N ASP A 162 12.91 -4.19 15.80
CA ASP A 162 13.89 -4.98 15.04
C ASP A 162 14.17 -4.42 13.63
N GLN A 163 13.78 -3.17 13.38
CA GLN A 163 14.04 -2.42 12.16
C GLN A 163 13.38 -3.02 10.91
N GLU A 164 12.31 -3.78 11.06
CA GLU A 164 11.51 -4.20 9.92
C GLU A 164 10.71 -3.01 9.37
N ILE A 165 10.70 -2.85 8.06
CA ILE A 165 9.99 -1.75 7.39
C ILE A 165 8.49 -2.00 7.46
N MET A 166 7.76 -1.04 8.05
CA MET A 166 6.31 -1.07 8.19
C MET A 166 5.61 0.03 7.39
N GLY A 167 6.36 0.99 6.88
CA GLY A 167 5.86 2.05 6.04
C GLY A 167 6.92 2.61 5.10
N LEU A 168 6.51 2.87 3.86
CA LEU A 168 7.30 3.48 2.82
C LEU A 168 6.56 4.69 2.24
N ALA A 169 7.30 5.66 1.75
CA ALA A 169 6.78 6.73 0.91
C ALA A 169 7.74 6.98 -0.27
N HIS A 170 7.17 7.33 -1.42
CA HIS A 170 7.93 7.87 -2.55
C HIS A 170 8.30 9.33 -2.25
N ARG A 171 9.54 9.72 -2.57
CA ARG A 171 10.10 11.07 -2.35
C ARG A 171 9.59 12.08 -3.36
#